data_90412db97dda74440f861d2b7bab7974
#
_entry.id   90412db97dda74440f861d2b7bab7974
#
_cell.length_a   1.000
_cell.length_b   1.000
_cell.length_c   1.000
_cell.angle_alpha   90.00
_cell.angle_beta   90.00
_cell.angle_gamma   90.00
#
_symmetry.space_group_name_H-M   'P 1'
#
loop_
_entity.id
_entity.type
_entity.pdbx_description
1 polymer ?
#
loop_
_entity_poly.entity_id
_entity_poly.type
_entity_poly.pdbx_seq_one_letter_code
_entity_poly.pdbx_strand_id
1 'polypeptide(L)'
;MILAIDPGSQKTGMALVREDGSLFRKAVVPTEELGAHILRAMDGNEVRAVVMGNGTRHKELKALAEEALKKGGYSIAVSLVDEKYTTEMGTQRYWACNPPKGWARFLPKGFRTVPGPVDDYVAWVIGQIYLGIVKAEDAGHKKV
;
A
#
# COMPACT_ATOMS: atom_id res chain seq x y z
N MET A 1 -7.78 -4.94 -11.94
CA MET A 1 -7.05 -4.93 -10.65
C MET A 1 -5.89 -3.97 -10.75
N ILE A 2 -5.48 -3.37 -9.66
CA ILE A 2 -4.32 -2.48 -9.65
C ILE A 2 -3.29 -2.99 -8.65
N LEU A 3 -2.02 -2.66 -8.90
CA LEU A 3 -0.93 -2.93 -7.98
C LEU A 3 -0.57 -1.62 -7.30
N ALA A 4 -0.70 -1.58 -5.99
CA ALA A 4 -0.38 -0.40 -5.19
C ALA A 4 0.89 -0.65 -4.36
N ILE A 5 1.72 0.37 -4.24
CA ILE A 5 3.02 0.27 -3.59
C ILE A 5 3.19 1.41 -2.59
N ASP A 6 3.57 1.06 -1.37
CA ASP A 6 3.96 2.02 -0.35
C ASP A 6 5.48 1.97 -0.23
N PRO A 7 6.20 2.94 -0.83
CA PRO A 7 7.67 2.87 -0.88
C PRO A 7 8.30 3.16 0.48
N GLY A 8 9.29 2.36 0.84
CA GLY A 8 10.05 2.55 2.06
C GLY A 8 11.54 2.31 1.82
N SER A 9 12.38 2.76 2.74
CA SER A 9 13.84 2.65 2.59
C SER A 9 14.33 1.21 2.64
N GLN A 10 13.80 0.42 3.55
CA GLN A 10 14.23 -0.96 3.73
C GLN A 10 13.14 -1.95 3.40
N LYS A 11 11.89 -1.60 3.70
CA LYS A 11 10.74 -2.43 3.43
C LYS A 11 9.72 -1.64 2.63
N THR A 12 9.06 -2.31 1.72
CA THR A 12 8.06 -1.70 0.85
C THR A 12 6.78 -2.52 0.95
N GLY A 13 5.65 -1.84 1.13
CA GLY A 13 4.35 -2.49 1.14
C GLY A 13 3.81 -2.62 -0.27
N MET A 14 3.14 -3.73 -0.54
CA MET A 14 2.50 -3.98 -1.83
C MET A 14 1.10 -4.53 -1.61
N ALA A 15 0.18 -4.16 -2.49
CA ALA A 15 -1.18 -4.69 -2.45
C ALA A 15 -1.74 -4.80 -3.85
N LEU A 16 -2.37 -5.93 -4.14
CA LEU A 16 -3.18 -6.09 -5.34
C LEU A 16 -4.62 -5.80 -4.95
N VAL A 17 -5.21 -4.78 -5.56
CA VAL A 17 -6.52 -4.26 -5.17
C VAL A 17 -7.47 -4.41 -6.34
N ARG A 18 -8.64 -5.00 -6.08
CA ARG A 18 -9.66 -5.15 -7.09
C ARG A 18 -10.31 -3.82 -7.40
N GLU A 19 -11.02 -3.75 -8.52
CA GLU A 19 -11.66 -2.51 -8.96
C GLU A 19 -12.69 -1.97 -7.96
N ASP A 20 -13.26 -2.83 -7.15
CA ASP A 20 -14.21 -2.41 -6.11
C ASP A 20 -13.54 -1.96 -4.82
N GLY A 21 -12.21 -1.95 -4.78
CA GLY A 21 -11.44 -1.56 -3.61
C GLY A 21 -11.13 -2.67 -2.64
N SER A 22 -11.64 -3.87 -2.87
CA SER A 22 -11.35 -5.00 -2.00
C SER A 22 -9.93 -5.53 -2.24
N LEU A 23 -9.36 -6.11 -1.20
CA LEU A 23 -8.00 -6.61 -1.26
C LEU A 23 -7.94 -8.01 -1.85
N PHE A 24 -7.09 -8.19 -2.87
CA PHE A 24 -6.83 -9.51 -3.41
C PHE A 24 -5.64 -10.16 -2.72
N ARG A 25 -4.54 -9.42 -2.58
CA ARG A 25 -3.32 -9.93 -1.95
C ARG A 25 -2.49 -8.77 -1.46
N LYS A 26 -1.73 -8.97 -0.38
CA LYS A 26 -0.83 -7.95 0.13
C LYS A 26 0.45 -8.59 0.66
N ALA A 27 1.52 -7.80 0.71
CA ALA A 27 2.81 -8.27 1.23
C ALA A 27 3.67 -7.09 1.64
N VAL A 28 4.60 -7.34 2.55
CA VAL A 28 5.68 -6.42 2.87
C VAL A 28 6.95 -7.10 2.38
N VAL A 29 7.69 -6.44 1.52
CA VAL A 29 8.87 -7.03 0.87
C VAL A 29 10.11 -6.18 1.12
N PRO A 30 11.31 -6.78 1.09
CA PRO A 30 12.53 -5.98 1.14
C PRO A 30 12.58 -5.06 -0.07
N THR A 31 12.88 -3.78 0.17
CA THR A 31 12.89 -2.79 -0.90
C THR A 31 13.87 -3.14 -2.02
N GLU A 32 15.00 -3.74 -1.66
CA GLU A 32 15.99 -4.15 -2.66
C GLU A 32 15.50 -5.26 -3.59
N GLU A 33 14.43 -5.96 -3.23
CA GLU A 33 13.83 -7.01 -4.05
C GLU A 33 12.55 -6.57 -4.73
N LEU A 34 12.25 -5.29 -4.68
CA LEU A 34 10.98 -4.77 -5.17
C LEU A 34 10.71 -5.13 -6.62
N GLY A 35 11.71 -5.00 -7.50
CA GLY A 35 11.52 -5.30 -8.92
C GLY A 35 11.04 -6.72 -9.16
N ALA A 36 11.65 -7.70 -8.49
CA ALA A 36 11.26 -9.10 -8.63
C ALA A 36 9.84 -9.33 -8.12
N HIS A 37 9.47 -8.68 -7.02
CA HIS A 37 8.13 -8.84 -6.44
C HIS A 37 7.07 -8.17 -7.31
N ILE A 38 7.40 -7.06 -7.96
CA ILE A 38 6.49 -6.41 -8.91
C ILE A 38 6.17 -7.38 -10.06
N LEU A 39 7.20 -7.98 -10.65
CA LEU A 39 6.99 -8.91 -11.76
C LEU A 39 6.19 -10.13 -11.34
N ARG A 40 6.41 -10.61 -10.13
CA ARG A 40 5.65 -11.72 -9.58
C ARG A 40 4.17 -11.34 -9.41
N ALA A 41 3.90 -10.11 -8.96
CA ALA A 41 2.54 -9.63 -8.79
C ALA A 41 1.82 -9.47 -10.13
N MET A 42 2.56 -9.09 -11.18
CA MET A 42 1.99 -8.93 -12.51
C MET A 42 1.67 -10.27 -13.17
N ASP A 43 2.46 -11.29 -12.86
CA ASP A 43 2.36 -12.59 -13.52
C ASP A 43 1.03 -13.28 -13.19
N GLY A 44 0.29 -13.62 -14.22
CA GLY A 44 -0.99 -14.33 -14.07
C GLY A 44 -2.14 -13.47 -13.54
N ASN A 45 -1.92 -12.17 -13.36
CA ASN A 45 -2.96 -11.26 -12.87
C ASN A 45 -3.25 -10.18 -13.91
N GLU A 46 -4.51 -9.76 -13.99
CA GLU A 46 -4.90 -8.68 -14.90
C GLU A 46 -4.73 -7.33 -14.21
N VAL A 47 -3.50 -6.86 -14.17
CA VAL A 47 -3.16 -5.59 -13.55
C VAL A 47 -3.17 -4.49 -14.61
N ARG A 48 -4.09 -3.54 -14.51
CA ARG A 48 -4.21 -2.47 -15.49
C ARG A 48 -3.45 -1.20 -15.12
N ALA A 49 -3.04 -1.06 -13.86
CA ALA A 49 -2.32 0.12 -13.41
C ALA A 49 -1.41 -0.23 -12.25
N VAL A 50 -0.28 0.46 -12.17
CA VAL A 50 0.64 0.35 -11.03
C VAL A 50 0.72 1.75 -10.42
N VAL A 51 0.45 1.85 -9.13
CA VAL A 51 0.42 3.13 -8.42
C VAL A 51 1.36 3.08 -7.22
N MET A 52 1.91 4.23 -6.85
CA MET A 52 2.88 4.31 -5.77
C MET A 52 2.62 5.57 -4.96
N GLY A 53 2.71 5.47 -3.64
CA GLY A 53 2.66 6.64 -2.80
C GLY A 53 3.87 7.53 -3.04
N ASN A 54 3.73 8.83 -2.80
CA ASN A 54 4.80 9.80 -3.04
C ASN A 54 5.67 10.06 -1.80
N GLY A 55 5.90 9.03 -1.01
CA GLY A 55 6.69 9.13 0.21
C GLY A 55 8.18 9.02 0.00
N THR A 56 8.86 8.40 0.98
CA THR A 56 10.32 8.27 1.01
C THR A 56 10.85 7.60 -0.25
N ARG A 57 11.86 8.24 -0.87
CA ARG A 57 12.56 7.69 -2.03
C ARG A 57 11.65 7.37 -3.22
N HIS A 58 10.48 8.01 -3.29
CA HIS A 58 9.51 7.64 -4.33
C HIS A 58 10.04 7.83 -5.75
N LYS A 59 10.87 8.85 -5.99
CA LYS A 59 11.43 9.09 -7.33
C LYS A 59 12.33 7.95 -7.76
N GLU A 60 13.20 7.51 -6.87
CA GLU A 60 14.12 6.41 -7.12
C GLU A 60 13.38 5.10 -7.31
N LEU A 61 12.43 4.83 -6.43
CA LEU A 61 11.68 3.58 -6.47
C LEU A 61 10.69 3.54 -7.63
N LYS A 62 10.14 4.69 -8.02
CA LYS A 62 9.31 4.77 -9.22
C LYS A 62 10.11 4.39 -10.46
N ALA A 63 11.33 4.93 -10.59
CA ALA A 63 12.19 4.61 -11.72
C ALA A 63 12.55 3.12 -11.73
N LEU A 64 12.86 2.57 -10.56
CA LEU A 64 13.18 1.15 -10.44
C LEU A 64 11.98 0.28 -10.84
N ALA A 65 10.79 0.66 -10.39
CA ALA A 65 9.57 -0.08 -10.71
C ALA A 65 9.28 -0.03 -12.21
N GLU A 66 9.41 1.14 -12.82
CA GLU A 66 9.17 1.28 -14.26
C GLU A 66 10.16 0.49 -15.09
N GLU A 67 11.42 0.46 -14.64
CA GLU A 67 12.43 -0.35 -15.32
C GLU A 67 12.13 -1.84 -15.20
N ALA A 68 11.73 -2.30 -14.04
CA ALA A 68 11.38 -3.70 -13.84
C ALA A 68 10.18 -4.09 -14.72
N LEU A 69 9.16 -3.25 -14.77
CA LEU A 69 8.00 -3.50 -15.62
C LEU A 69 8.38 -3.58 -17.08
N LYS A 70 9.23 -2.66 -17.54
CA LYS A 70 9.69 -2.65 -18.92
C LYS A 70 10.45 -3.92 -19.27
N LYS A 71 11.34 -4.34 -18.39
CA LYS A 71 12.12 -5.59 -18.60
C LYS A 71 11.21 -6.80 -18.64
N GLY A 72 10.10 -6.76 -17.91
CA GLY A 72 9.12 -7.84 -17.92
C GLY A 72 8.16 -7.81 -19.09
N GLY A 73 8.29 -6.83 -19.98
CA GLY A 73 7.42 -6.72 -21.15
C GLY A 73 6.13 -5.95 -20.92
N TYR A 74 6.02 -5.22 -19.81
CA TYR A 74 4.83 -4.45 -19.49
C TYR A 74 5.02 -2.98 -19.87
N SER A 75 4.09 -2.44 -20.62
CA SER A 75 4.12 -1.02 -21.03
C SER A 75 3.22 -0.20 -20.12
N ILE A 76 3.50 -0.24 -18.84
CA ILE A 76 2.71 0.45 -17.81
C ILE A 76 3.59 1.46 -17.09
N ALA A 77 3.16 2.71 -17.05
CA ALA A 77 3.84 3.74 -16.27
C ALA A 77 3.31 3.69 -14.82
N VAL A 78 4.17 4.03 -13.87
CA VAL A 78 3.79 4.07 -12.46
C VAL A 78 3.19 5.44 -12.16
N SER A 79 1.97 5.47 -11.64
CA SER A 79 1.30 6.69 -11.25
C SER A 79 1.58 6.97 -9.79
N LEU A 80 1.74 8.24 -9.43
CA LEU A 80 1.95 8.63 -8.03
C LEU A 80 0.63 9.04 -7.40
N VAL A 81 0.49 8.71 -6.12
CA VAL A 81 -0.67 9.06 -5.30
C VAL A 81 -0.15 9.79 -4.07
N ASP A 82 -0.81 10.89 -3.69
CA ASP A 82 -0.47 11.59 -2.47
C ASP A 82 -0.81 10.71 -1.27
N GLU A 83 0.21 10.36 -0.48
CA GLU A 83 0.02 9.47 0.65
C GLU A 83 -0.13 10.19 1.99
N LYS A 84 -0.45 11.48 1.97
CA LYS A 84 -0.74 12.20 3.18
C LYS A 84 -1.82 11.46 3.97
N TYR A 85 -1.57 11.20 5.25
CA TYR A 85 -2.46 10.47 6.17
C TYR A 85 -2.60 8.97 5.89
N THR A 86 -1.93 8.41 4.88
CA THR A 86 -2.13 6.99 4.56
C THR A 86 -1.61 6.05 5.63
N THR A 87 -0.56 6.44 6.37
CA THR A 87 -0.06 5.62 7.46
C THR A 87 -1.10 5.47 8.56
N GLU A 88 -1.77 6.57 8.90
CA GLU A 88 -2.85 6.55 9.88
C GLU A 88 -4.01 5.68 9.40
N MET A 89 -4.40 5.82 8.16
CA MET A 89 -5.46 4.99 7.59
C MET A 89 -5.07 3.51 7.55
N GLY A 90 -3.80 3.23 7.23
CA GLY A 90 -3.30 1.86 7.23
C GLY A 90 -3.36 1.23 8.61
N THR A 91 -3.00 2.00 9.65
CA THR A 91 -3.08 1.54 11.02
C THR A 91 -4.53 1.26 11.42
N GLN A 92 -5.45 2.14 11.05
CA GLN A 92 -6.87 1.92 11.30
C GLN A 92 -7.36 0.66 10.60
N ARG A 93 -6.92 0.44 9.36
CA ARG A 93 -7.30 -0.73 8.58
C ARG A 93 -6.76 -2.01 9.23
N TYR A 94 -5.52 -1.94 9.73
CA TYR A 94 -4.94 -3.07 10.45
C TYR A 94 -5.82 -3.48 11.63
N TRP A 95 -6.25 -2.51 12.46
CA TRP A 95 -7.08 -2.83 13.61
C TRP A 95 -8.48 -3.29 13.22
N ALA A 96 -9.00 -2.81 12.09
CA ALA A 96 -10.28 -3.30 11.59
C ALA A 96 -10.21 -4.77 11.19
N CYS A 97 -9.10 -5.19 10.59
CA CYS A 97 -8.89 -6.59 10.19
C CYS A 97 -8.39 -7.47 11.32
N ASN A 98 -7.74 -6.88 12.32
CA ASN A 98 -7.13 -7.61 13.44
C ASN A 98 -7.54 -6.95 14.75
N PRO A 99 -8.79 -7.17 15.21
CA PRO A 99 -9.26 -6.53 16.45
C PRO A 99 -8.37 -6.92 17.63
N PRO A 100 -8.11 -5.99 18.56
CA PRO A 100 -7.29 -6.30 19.72
C PRO A 100 -7.93 -7.39 20.56
N LYS A 101 -7.08 -8.22 21.16
CA LYS A 101 -7.52 -9.38 21.96
C LYS A 101 -7.10 -9.22 23.40
N GLY A 102 -7.79 -9.95 24.28
CA GLY A 102 -7.47 -9.95 25.69
C GLY A 102 -7.65 -8.59 26.32
N TRP A 103 -6.75 -8.24 27.24
CA TRP A 103 -6.86 -6.99 27.96
C TRP A 103 -6.57 -5.78 27.06
N ALA A 104 -5.86 -5.98 25.96
CA ALA A 104 -5.51 -4.89 25.05
C ALA A 104 -6.74 -4.21 24.45
N ARG A 105 -7.86 -4.90 24.33
CA ARG A 105 -9.09 -4.32 23.79
C ARG A 105 -9.67 -3.24 24.68
N PHE A 106 -9.27 -3.17 25.94
CA PHE A 106 -9.72 -2.17 26.88
C PHE A 106 -8.86 -0.91 26.87
N LEU A 107 -7.73 -0.95 26.14
CA LEU A 107 -6.87 0.23 26.04
C LEU A 107 -7.43 1.23 25.03
N PRO A 108 -7.29 2.53 25.29
CA PRO A 108 -7.60 3.53 24.29
C PRO A 108 -6.76 3.32 23.05
N LYS A 109 -7.26 3.73 21.89
CA LYS A 109 -6.56 3.52 20.63
C LYS A 109 -5.13 4.04 20.62
N GLY A 110 -4.88 5.16 21.29
CA GLY A 110 -3.54 5.75 21.35
C GLY A 110 -2.52 4.92 22.10
N PHE A 111 -2.96 3.96 22.89
CA PHE A 111 -2.06 3.10 23.67
C PHE A 111 -1.88 1.71 23.05
N ARG A 112 -2.54 1.45 21.91
CA ARG A 112 -2.38 0.18 21.23
C ARG A 112 -1.19 0.26 20.30
N THR A 113 -0.33 -0.75 20.37
CA THR A 113 0.84 -0.85 19.50
C THR A 113 0.62 -1.93 18.47
N VAL A 114 0.81 -1.58 17.21
CA VAL A 114 0.72 -2.55 16.11
C VAL A 114 1.93 -3.49 16.24
N PRO A 115 1.71 -4.81 16.28
CA PRO A 115 2.81 -5.76 16.50
C PRO A 115 3.79 -5.91 15.33
N GLY A 116 3.50 -5.33 14.17
CA GLY A 116 4.38 -5.43 13.02
C GLY A 116 4.16 -4.31 12.04
N PRO A 117 4.81 -4.36 10.87
CA PRO A 117 4.67 -3.31 9.88
C PRO A 117 3.26 -3.28 9.30
N VAL A 118 2.78 -2.08 8.98
CA VAL A 118 1.48 -1.88 8.35
C VAL A 118 1.62 -1.42 6.90
N ASP A 119 2.83 -1.53 6.33
CA ASP A 119 3.12 -1.03 4.99
C ASP A 119 2.22 -1.64 3.92
N ASP A 120 1.83 -2.90 4.10
CA ASP A 120 0.94 -3.57 3.18
C ASP A 120 -0.50 -3.03 3.29
N TYR A 121 -0.92 -2.66 4.50
CA TYR A 121 -2.22 -2.02 4.70
C TYR A 121 -2.21 -0.61 4.12
N VAL A 122 -1.09 0.11 4.26
CA VAL A 122 -0.93 1.43 3.66
C VAL A 122 -0.99 1.32 2.13
N ALA A 123 -0.34 0.31 1.56
CA ALA A 123 -0.41 0.08 0.11
C ALA A 123 -1.86 -0.14 -0.34
N TRP A 124 -2.62 -0.92 0.42
CA TRP A 124 -4.04 -1.13 0.11
C TRP A 124 -4.80 0.20 0.10
N VAL A 125 -4.57 1.06 1.10
CA VAL A 125 -5.20 2.38 1.16
C VAL A 125 -4.79 3.23 -0.04
N ILE A 126 -3.51 3.21 -0.42
CA ILE A 126 -3.02 3.93 -1.61
C ILE A 126 -3.80 3.50 -2.85
N GLY A 127 -4.03 2.20 -2.99
CA GLY A 127 -4.82 1.68 -4.10
C GLY A 127 -6.25 2.19 -4.07
N GLN A 128 -6.86 2.23 -2.90
CA GLN A 128 -8.23 2.73 -2.76
C GLN A 128 -8.32 4.23 -3.07
N ILE A 129 -7.28 5.00 -2.72
CA ILE A 129 -7.24 6.42 -3.07
C ILE A 129 -7.18 6.58 -4.59
N TYR A 130 -6.34 5.81 -5.25
CA TYR A 130 -6.25 5.85 -6.71
C TYR A 130 -7.59 5.53 -7.38
N LEU A 131 -8.32 4.57 -6.82
CA LEU A 131 -9.62 4.18 -7.35
C LEU A 131 -10.74 5.18 -7.02
N GLY A 132 -10.45 6.19 -6.20
CA GLY A 132 -11.44 7.18 -5.82
C GLY A 132 -12.42 6.71 -4.76
N ILE A 133 -12.15 5.56 -4.13
CA ILE A 133 -13.03 4.99 -3.11
C ILE A 133 -12.81 5.67 -1.77
N VAL A 134 -11.56 6.07 -1.49
CA VAL A 134 -11.18 6.75 -0.25
C VAL A 134 -10.43 8.01 -0.61
N LYS A 135 -10.67 9.10 0.12
CA LYS A 135 -9.94 10.35 -0.05
C LYS A 135 -8.90 10.46 1.05
N ALA A 136 -7.66 10.80 0.68
CA ALA A 136 -6.58 10.89 1.64
C ALA A 136 -6.87 11.87 2.77
N GLU A 137 -7.43 13.02 2.44
CA GLU A 137 -7.70 14.02 3.45
C GLU A 137 -8.79 13.63 4.45
N ASP A 138 -9.63 12.68 4.11
CA ASP A 138 -10.70 12.27 5.01
C ASP A 138 -10.18 11.64 6.30
N ALA A 139 -9.06 10.96 6.22
CA ALA A 139 -8.48 10.33 7.40
C ALA A 139 -7.99 11.37 8.40
N GLY A 140 -7.39 12.44 7.92
CA GLY A 140 -6.85 13.48 8.78
C GLY A 140 -7.92 14.32 9.43
N HIS A 141 -9.09 14.37 8.87
CA HIS A 141 -10.18 15.22 9.38
C HIS A 141 -11.29 14.45 10.04
N LYS A 142 -11.11 13.15 10.18
CA LYS A 142 -12.19 12.41 10.69
C LYS A 142 -12.49 12.63 12.11
N LYS A 143 -11.66 13.19 12.82
CA LYS A 143 -11.87 13.43 14.21
C LYS A 143 -13.10 14.26 14.50
N VAL A 144 -13.57 14.90 13.59
CA VAL A 144 -14.76 15.74 13.85
C VAL A 144 -15.97 14.91 14.13
#